data_311bfe76ac083e40b5734669e6156ca5
#
_entry.id   311bfe76ac083e40b5734669e6156ca5
#
_cell.length_a   1.000
_cell.length_b   1.000
_cell.length_c   1.000
_cell.angle_alpha   90.00
_cell.angle_beta   90.00
_cell.angle_gamma   90.00
#
_symmetry.space_group_name_H-M   'P 1'
#
loop_
_entity.id
_entity.type
_entity.pdbx_description
1 polymer ?
#
loop_
_entity_poly.entity_id
_entity_poly.type
_entity_poly.pdbx_seq_one_letter_code
_entity_poly.pdbx_strand_id
1 'polypeptide(L)'
;VHRIYANGTPDKSSTIRTLRNYTNLKECYVVRYADDFKIFCKKRSDAVKLFEATKQWLLDRLGLEISPEKSKIVNLKRHYSEFLGFKLKVRTKGKKPDGQSRYVVEAHIKDKALLKIREKSKEIIGQIRQTYDPGMEYRLIQKYNSYVIGVHNYYSIATHVNLDFQKIAFDVKKSLYNRLKHRLQNKGQITNRYIKEKYGTSREVRYLNGHAIVPIAYVQHRVPMDKKSRVNKYTPEGRIEIHKNLAGINMAVFYYLMNNPCGKQSVEYNDNRIALYVAQKGKCAVSGAELEANQVDCHRKKPLAFGGNDSYQNLIIVSDVVHILIHSNNERTIEKYLKVLNPDKKQLAKLNKLRVMAEMPELVF
;
A
#
# COMPACT_ATOMS: atom_id res chain seq x y z
N VAL A 1 27.41 -12.61 -10.99
CA VAL A 1 28.01 -13.10 -9.74
C VAL A 1 27.92 -11.97 -8.73
N HIS A 2 27.08 -12.12 -7.71
CA HIS A 2 27.01 -11.15 -6.61
C HIS A 2 28.03 -11.53 -5.56
N ARG A 3 29.04 -10.70 -5.32
CA ARG A 3 29.85 -10.80 -4.10
C ARG A 3 28.99 -10.34 -2.93
N ILE A 4 28.90 -11.19 -1.93
CA ILE A 4 28.20 -10.92 -0.69
C ILE A 4 29.25 -10.77 0.40
N TYR A 5 29.23 -9.69 1.19
CA TYR A 5 30.08 -9.57 2.38
C TYR A 5 29.72 -10.63 3.42
N ALA A 6 30.63 -10.92 4.34
CA ALA A 6 30.38 -11.89 5.42
C ALA A 6 29.11 -11.58 6.24
N ASN A 7 28.67 -10.34 6.25
CA ASN A 7 27.42 -9.89 6.88
C ASN A 7 26.18 -10.02 5.97
N GLY A 8 26.26 -10.72 4.83
CA GLY A 8 25.15 -10.93 3.91
C GLY A 8 24.77 -9.74 3.03
N THR A 9 25.47 -8.62 3.08
CA THR A 9 25.19 -7.46 2.23
C THR A 9 25.78 -7.61 0.83
N PRO A 10 25.00 -7.36 -0.25
CA PRO A 10 25.54 -7.36 -1.61
C PRO A 10 26.53 -6.22 -1.83
N ASP A 11 27.72 -6.53 -2.27
CA ASP A 11 28.70 -5.52 -2.71
C ASP A 11 28.34 -4.99 -4.10
N LYS A 12 27.60 -3.88 -4.11
CA LYS A 12 27.20 -3.22 -5.35
C LYS A 12 28.39 -2.67 -6.15
N SER A 13 29.42 -2.17 -5.47
CA SER A 13 30.60 -1.60 -6.12
C SER A 13 31.39 -2.68 -6.84
N SER A 14 31.60 -3.81 -6.18
CA SER A 14 32.27 -4.98 -6.76
C SER A 14 31.46 -5.56 -7.92
N THR A 15 30.14 -5.67 -7.80
CA THR A 15 29.27 -6.16 -8.88
C THR A 15 29.36 -5.26 -10.11
N ILE A 16 29.26 -3.94 -9.94
CA ILE A 16 29.37 -2.98 -11.04
C ILE A 16 30.77 -3.00 -11.67
N ARG A 17 31.81 -3.10 -10.87
CA ARG A 17 33.20 -3.21 -11.35
C ARG A 17 33.42 -4.48 -12.15
N THR A 18 32.90 -5.62 -11.70
CA THR A 18 32.93 -6.89 -12.41
C THR A 18 32.21 -6.81 -13.76
N LEU A 19 30.99 -6.25 -13.76
CA LEU A 19 30.22 -6.05 -15.00
C LEU A 19 30.98 -5.18 -16.02
N ARG A 20 31.65 -4.11 -15.56
CA ARG A 20 32.39 -3.18 -16.45
C ARG A 20 33.66 -3.81 -17.04
N ASN A 21 34.40 -4.56 -16.22
CA ASN A 21 35.75 -4.98 -16.55
C ASN A 21 35.83 -6.39 -17.15
N TYR A 22 34.88 -7.27 -16.82
CA TYR A 22 35.00 -8.69 -17.12
C TYR A 22 33.81 -9.27 -17.90
N THR A 23 32.84 -8.43 -18.31
CA THR A 23 31.71 -8.89 -19.10
C THR A 23 31.35 -7.91 -20.21
N ASN A 24 30.68 -8.42 -21.25
CA ASN A 24 30.07 -7.59 -22.30
C ASN A 24 28.72 -6.96 -21.87
N LEU A 25 28.28 -7.25 -20.64
CA LEU A 25 27.05 -6.70 -20.09
C LEU A 25 27.20 -5.20 -19.84
N LYS A 26 26.18 -4.44 -20.19
CA LYS A 26 26.17 -2.99 -19.99
C LYS A 26 25.60 -2.64 -18.62
N GLU A 27 26.18 -1.61 -18.01
CA GLU A 27 25.70 -1.08 -16.72
C GLU A 27 24.27 -0.56 -16.86
N CYS A 28 23.35 -1.21 -16.14
CA CYS A 28 21.95 -0.80 -16.09
C CYS A 28 21.40 -0.97 -14.67
N TYR A 29 20.33 -0.23 -14.39
CA TYR A 29 19.60 -0.29 -13.13
C TYR A 29 18.15 -0.61 -13.41
N VAL A 30 17.62 -1.64 -12.78
CA VAL A 30 16.22 -2.07 -12.94
C VAL A 30 15.43 -1.68 -11.70
N VAL A 31 14.31 -1.01 -11.92
CA VAL A 31 13.30 -0.75 -10.89
C VAL A 31 12.00 -1.39 -11.35
N ARG A 32 11.43 -2.25 -10.52
CA ARG A 32 10.20 -2.98 -10.82
C ARG A 32 9.17 -2.79 -9.72
N TYR A 33 7.94 -2.63 -10.13
CA TYR A 33 6.76 -2.66 -9.28
C TYR A 33 5.68 -3.49 -9.97
N ALA A 34 5.39 -4.67 -9.44
CA ALA A 34 4.51 -5.68 -10.04
C ALA A 34 4.96 -6.02 -11.48
N ASP A 35 4.12 -5.78 -12.47
CA ASP A 35 4.35 -5.92 -13.91
C ASP A 35 5.05 -4.70 -14.53
N ASP A 36 4.91 -3.52 -13.93
CA ASP A 36 5.59 -2.32 -14.41
C ASP A 36 7.08 -2.31 -14.01
N PHE A 37 7.98 -2.08 -14.97
CA PHE A 37 9.40 -1.92 -14.70
C PHE A 37 10.08 -0.87 -15.56
N LYS A 38 11.21 -0.35 -15.08
CA LYS A 38 12.08 0.57 -15.83
C LYS A 38 13.53 0.11 -15.76
N ILE A 39 14.21 0.18 -16.90
CA ILE A 39 15.64 -0.08 -17.01
C ILE A 39 16.35 1.23 -17.34
N PHE A 40 17.21 1.67 -16.45
CA PHE A 40 18.01 2.90 -16.62
C PHE A 40 19.38 2.56 -17.14
N CYS A 41 19.80 3.23 -18.22
CA CYS A 41 21.12 3.09 -18.83
C CYS A 41 21.72 4.46 -19.14
N LYS A 42 23.04 4.49 -19.33
CA LYS A 42 23.77 5.74 -19.63
C LYS A 42 23.69 6.14 -21.10
N LYS A 43 23.71 5.18 -22.02
CA LYS A 43 23.77 5.38 -23.47
C LYS A 43 22.51 4.85 -24.16
N ARG A 44 22.12 5.52 -25.24
CA ARG A 44 20.99 5.07 -26.07
C ARG A 44 21.24 3.72 -26.71
N SER A 45 22.48 3.46 -27.19
CA SER A 45 22.84 2.16 -27.77
C SER A 45 22.64 1.00 -26.81
N ASP A 46 22.95 1.21 -25.53
CA ASP A 46 22.75 0.20 -24.49
C ASP A 46 21.25 0.03 -24.20
N ALA A 47 20.48 1.12 -24.23
CA ALA A 47 19.03 1.07 -24.06
C ALA A 47 18.34 0.25 -25.16
N VAL A 48 18.74 0.40 -26.41
CA VAL A 48 18.21 -0.38 -27.54
C VAL A 48 18.52 -1.87 -27.36
N LYS A 49 19.79 -2.21 -27.07
CA LYS A 49 20.21 -3.61 -26.85
C LYS A 49 19.47 -4.26 -25.69
N LEU A 50 19.30 -3.53 -24.56
CA LEU A 50 18.59 -4.02 -23.39
C LEU A 50 17.08 -4.15 -23.65
N PHE A 51 16.51 -3.27 -24.45
CA PHE A 51 15.10 -3.35 -24.84
C PHE A 51 14.82 -4.63 -25.63
N GLU A 52 15.60 -4.91 -26.69
CA GLU A 52 15.43 -6.12 -27.51
C GLU A 52 15.74 -7.38 -26.70
N ALA A 53 16.82 -7.38 -25.90
CA ALA A 53 17.15 -8.53 -25.06
C ALA A 53 16.06 -8.81 -24.01
N THR A 54 15.44 -7.76 -23.43
CA THR A 54 14.35 -7.93 -22.46
C THR A 54 13.08 -8.45 -23.14
N LYS A 55 12.75 -7.91 -24.31
CA LYS A 55 11.62 -8.37 -25.12
C LYS A 55 11.75 -9.85 -25.44
N GLN A 56 12.90 -10.25 -25.97
CA GLN A 56 13.15 -11.64 -26.32
C GLN A 56 13.13 -12.55 -25.08
N TRP A 57 13.73 -12.14 -23.98
CA TRP A 57 13.75 -12.91 -22.74
C TRP A 57 12.34 -13.13 -22.16
N LEU A 58 11.47 -12.12 -22.20
CA LEU A 58 10.08 -12.21 -21.75
C LEU A 58 9.30 -13.21 -22.61
N LEU A 59 9.51 -13.18 -23.92
CA LEU A 59 8.87 -14.09 -24.85
C LEU A 59 9.36 -15.53 -24.64
N ASP A 60 10.68 -15.75 -24.65
CA ASP A 60 11.27 -17.08 -24.61
C ASP A 60 11.08 -17.79 -23.25
N ARG A 61 11.10 -17.05 -22.16
CA ARG A 61 11.08 -17.62 -20.81
C ARG A 61 9.71 -17.61 -20.15
N LEU A 62 8.88 -16.64 -20.48
CA LEU A 62 7.58 -16.44 -19.82
C LEU A 62 6.40 -16.48 -20.79
N GLY A 63 6.64 -16.56 -22.11
CA GLY A 63 5.58 -16.47 -23.13
C GLY A 63 4.85 -15.11 -23.12
N LEU A 64 5.52 -14.05 -22.61
CA LEU A 64 4.90 -12.73 -22.46
C LEU A 64 5.35 -11.79 -23.57
N GLU A 65 4.39 -11.18 -24.26
CA GLU A 65 4.65 -10.12 -25.21
C GLU A 65 4.61 -8.74 -24.51
N ILE A 66 5.53 -7.86 -24.90
CA ILE A 66 5.49 -6.47 -24.44
C ILE A 66 4.47 -5.66 -25.23
N SER A 67 3.74 -4.75 -24.57
CA SER A 67 2.83 -3.82 -25.27
C SER A 67 3.66 -2.78 -26.05
N PRO A 68 3.57 -2.72 -27.40
CA PRO A 68 4.33 -1.77 -28.21
C PRO A 68 3.99 -0.31 -27.89
N GLU A 69 2.73 -0.02 -27.53
CA GLU A 69 2.24 1.32 -27.21
C GLU A 69 2.81 1.84 -25.90
N LYS A 70 3.00 0.97 -24.90
CA LYS A 70 3.45 1.33 -23.55
C LYS A 70 4.96 1.20 -23.38
N SER A 71 5.61 0.30 -24.13
CA SER A 71 7.03 0.01 -24.02
C SER A 71 7.85 0.89 -24.97
N LYS A 72 8.65 1.79 -24.41
CA LYS A 72 9.42 2.75 -25.22
C LYS A 72 10.73 3.18 -24.55
N ILE A 73 11.72 3.52 -25.37
CA ILE A 73 12.97 4.11 -24.94
C ILE A 73 12.81 5.62 -24.84
N VAL A 74 13.08 6.20 -23.68
CA VAL A 74 12.91 7.63 -23.41
C VAL A 74 14.22 8.28 -22.98
N ASN A 75 14.60 9.37 -23.61
CA ASN A 75 15.73 10.21 -23.15
C ASN A 75 15.26 11.12 -22.02
N LEU A 76 15.61 10.79 -20.78
CA LEU A 76 15.19 11.53 -19.58
C LEU A 76 15.76 12.97 -19.49
N LYS A 77 16.80 13.33 -20.25
CA LYS A 77 17.28 14.72 -20.32
C LYS A 77 16.37 15.60 -21.17
N ARG A 78 15.60 15.01 -22.09
CA ARG A 78 14.74 15.75 -23.04
C ARG A 78 13.25 15.56 -22.75
N HIS A 79 12.83 14.36 -22.37
CA HIS A 79 11.42 14.00 -22.25
C HIS A 79 11.11 13.41 -20.87
N TYR A 80 9.89 13.60 -20.42
CA TYR A 80 9.36 12.92 -19.23
C TYR A 80 9.09 11.45 -19.50
N SER A 81 9.40 10.61 -18.54
CA SER A 81 9.01 9.22 -18.49
C SER A 81 8.02 9.01 -17.34
N GLU A 82 6.89 8.38 -17.63
CA GLU A 82 5.83 8.13 -16.65
C GLU A 82 6.06 6.81 -15.92
N PHE A 83 5.87 6.80 -14.60
CA PHE A 83 5.95 5.60 -13.77
C PHE A 83 5.13 5.79 -12.49
N LEU A 84 4.24 4.84 -12.18
CA LEU A 84 3.43 4.83 -10.94
C LEU A 84 2.72 6.16 -10.64
N GLY A 85 2.16 6.79 -11.65
CA GLY A 85 1.45 8.07 -11.48
C GLY A 85 2.35 9.31 -11.43
N PHE A 86 3.66 9.13 -11.51
CA PHE A 86 4.64 10.21 -11.62
C PHE A 86 5.14 10.37 -13.07
N LYS A 87 5.57 11.57 -13.41
CA LYS A 87 6.39 11.86 -14.60
C LYS A 87 7.76 12.34 -14.14
N LEU A 88 8.80 11.69 -14.64
CA LEU A 88 10.18 11.84 -14.22
C LEU A 88 11.03 12.37 -15.37
N LYS A 89 11.88 13.35 -15.08
CA LYS A 89 12.87 13.92 -16.00
C LYS A 89 14.17 14.20 -15.24
N VAL A 90 15.27 14.34 -15.96
CA VAL A 90 16.55 14.74 -15.39
C VAL A 90 16.85 16.16 -15.81
N ARG A 91 17.13 17.03 -14.85
CA ARG A 91 17.46 18.44 -15.05
C ARG A 91 18.88 18.73 -14.60
N THR A 92 19.57 19.63 -15.31
CA THR A 92 20.88 20.13 -14.90
C THR A 92 20.68 21.12 -13.74
N LYS A 93 21.45 20.97 -12.67
CA LYS A 93 21.48 21.90 -11.52
C LYS A 93 22.91 22.15 -11.10
N GLY A 94 23.56 23.16 -11.72
CA GLY A 94 24.94 23.54 -11.43
C GLY A 94 25.98 22.55 -11.98
N LYS A 95 27.21 22.71 -11.52
CA LYS A 95 28.37 21.87 -11.89
C LYS A 95 28.88 21.12 -10.65
N LYS A 96 29.53 20.00 -10.88
CA LYS A 96 30.30 19.28 -9.86
C LYS A 96 31.68 19.94 -9.68
N PRO A 97 32.45 19.61 -8.61
CA PRO A 97 33.83 20.12 -8.45
C PRO A 97 34.75 19.77 -9.62
N ASP A 98 34.48 18.68 -10.35
CA ASP A 98 35.22 18.24 -11.53
C ASP A 98 34.80 18.98 -12.84
N GLY A 99 34.00 20.05 -12.74
CA GLY A 99 33.52 20.85 -13.87
C GLY A 99 32.35 20.20 -14.62
N GLN A 100 31.99 18.94 -14.37
CA GLN A 100 30.89 18.25 -15.06
C GLN A 100 29.53 18.77 -14.59
N SER A 101 28.55 18.73 -15.50
CA SER A 101 27.17 19.07 -15.16
C SER A 101 26.61 18.14 -14.06
N ARG A 102 26.10 18.74 -12.98
CA ARG A 102 25.34 18.02 -11.96
C ARG A 102 23.90 17.85 -12.42
N TYR A 103 23.41 16.62 -12.39
CA TYR A 103 22.03 16.30 -12.73
C TYR A 103 21.22 15.96 -11.47
N VAL A 104 19.98 16.43 -11.44
CA VAL A 104 19.00 16.12 -10.40
C VAL A 104 17.73 15.58 -11.03
N VAL A 105 17.01 14.76 -10.29
CA VAL A 105 15.71 14.25 -10.72
C VAL A 105 14.66 15.33 -10.51
N GLU A 106 13.87 15.58 -11.55
CA GLU A 106 12.66 16.39 -11.51
C GLU A 106 11.47 15.45 -11.61
N ALA A 107 10.64 15.46 -10.58
CA ALA A 107 9.47 14.60 -10.48
C ALA A 107 8.21 15.43 -10.33
N HIS A 108 7.21 15.16 -11.16
CA HIS A 108 5.87 15.74 -11.12
C HIS A 108 4.82 14.65 -11.01
N ILE A 109 3.63 15.04 -10.63
CA ILE A 109 2.44 14.19 -10.74
C ILE A 109 2.03 14.11 -12.22
N LYS A 110 1.63 12.92 -12.68
CA LYS A 110 1.10 12.73 -14.04
C LYS A 110 -0.16 13.57 -14.26
N ASP A 111 -0.26 14.26 -15.40
CA ASP A 111 -1.38 15.18 -15.67
C ASP A 111 -2.74 14.48 -15.60
N LYS A 112 -2.86 13.28 -16.14
CA LYS A 112 -4.08 12.45 -16.03
C LYS A 112 -4.44 12.13 -14.57
N ALA A 113 -3.44 11.95 -13.69
CA ALA A 113 -3.67 11.72 -12.27
C ALA A 113 -4.16 12.99 -11.56
N LEU A 114 -3.59 14.16 -11.89
CA LEU A 114 -4.07 15.44 -11.38
C LEU A 114 -5.53 15.73 -11.76
N LEU A 115 -5.89 15.47 -13.01
CA LEU A 115 -7.28 15.61 -13.46
C LEU A 115 -8.22 14.69 -12.68
N LYS A 116 -7.81 13.43 -12.47
CA LYS A 116 -8.58 12.47 -11.67
C LYS A 116 -8.77 12.93 -10.22
N ILE A 117 -7.72 13.49 -9.62
CA ILE A 117 -7.76 14.04 -8.25
C ILE A 117 -8.73 15.21 -8.20
N ARG A 118 -8.65 16.13 -9.16
CA ARG A 118 -9.56 17.29 -9.28
C ARG A 118 -11.02 16.86 -9.35
N GLU A 119 -11.35 15.97 -10.30
CA GLU A 119 -12.74 15.54 -10.52
C GLU A 119 -13.29 14.78 -9.31
N LYS A 120 -12.49 13.88 -8.72
CA LYS A 120 -12.93 13.14 -7.53
C LYS A 120 -13.14 14.04 -6.32
N SER A 121 -12.30 15.03 -6.12
CA SER A 121 -12.49 16.05 -5.08
C SER A 121 -13.79 16.84 -5.27
N LYS A 122 -14.08 17.29 -6.50
CA LYS A 122 -15.31 18.01 -6.86
C LYS A 122 -16.55 17.13 -6.73
N GLU A 123 -16.46 15.85 -7.07
CA GLU A 123 -17.55 14.88 -6.89
C GLU A 123 -17.93 14.75 -5.42
N ILE A 124 -16.94 14.53 -4.53
CA ILE A 124 -17.22 14.39 -3.09
C ILE A 124 -17.81 15.70 -2.51
N ILE A 125 -17.29 16.87 -2.92
CA ILE A 125 -17.86 18.18 -2.53
C ILE A 125 -19.31 18.30 -3.00
N GLY A 126 -19.64 17.78 -4.19
CA GLY A 126 -21.00 17.72 -4.70
C GLY A 126 -21.92 16.87 -3.82
N GLN A 127 -21.44 15.71 -3.37
CA GLN A 127 -22.19 14.84 -2.44
C GLN A 127 -22.43 15.53 -1.09
N ILE A 128 -21.44 16.25 -0.55
CA ILE A 128 -21.60 17.03 0.69
C ILE A 128 -22.70 18.10 0.55
N ARG A 129 -22.77 18.78 -0.61
CA ARG A 129 -23.82 19.78 -0.86
C ARG A 129 -25.23 19.19 -0.82
N GLN A 130 -25.40 18.00 -1.38
CA GLN A 130 -26.70 17.34 -1.57
C GLN A 130 -27.26 16.72 -0.30
N THR A 131 -26.45 16.62 0.77
CA THR A 131 -26.89 15.98 2.00
C THR A 131 -27.34 17.01 3.03
N TYR A 132 -28.42 16.70 3.74
CA TYR A 132 -28.96 17.48 4.85
C TYR A 132 -28.90 16.72 6.18
N ASP A 133 -28.57 15.43 6.15
CA ASP A 133 -28.33 14.64 7.36
C ASP A 133 -26.95 14.92 7.94
N PRO A 134 -26.85 15.40 9.20
CA PRO A 134 -25.56 15.71 9.82
C PRO A 134 -24.62 14.52 9.93
N GLY A 135 -25.14 13.31 10.14
CA GLY A 135 -24.33 12.10 10.22
C GLY A 135 -23.72 11.71 8.88
N MET A 136 -24.49 11.81 7.80
CA MET A 136 -24.01 11.57 6.45
C MET A 136 -23.02 12.66 6.01
N GLU A 137 -23.30 13.91 6.35
CA GLU A 137 -22.39 15.03 6.07
C GLU A 137 -21.02 14.80 6.71
N TYR A 138 -21.00 14.44 7.99
CA TYR A 138 -19.76 14.09 8.68
C TYR A 138 -18.99 12.98 7.94
N ARG A 139 -19.67 11.90 7.55
CA ARG A 139 -19.05 10.79 6.80
C ARG A 139 -18.45 11.24 5.47
N LEU A 140 -19.13 12.12 4.75
CA LEU A 140 -18.66 12.68 3.48
C LEU A 140 -17.46 13.62 3.65
N ILE A 141 -17.45 14.44 4.72
CA ILE A 141 -16.29 15.25 5.08
C ILE A 141 -15.08 14.33 5.41
N GLN A 142 -15.27 13.28 6.18
CA GLN A 142 -14.21 12.31 6.45
C GLN A 142 -13.74 11.60 5.18
N LYS A 143 -14.64 11.25 4.27
CA LYS A 143 -14.30 10.67 2.96
C LYS A 143 -13.45 11.64 2.12
N TYR A 144 -13.82 12.93 2.09
CA TYR A 144 -13.04 13.97 1.41
C TYR A 144 -11.65 14.11 2.04
N ASN A 145 -11.58 14.27 3.35
CA ASN A 145 -10.32 14.42 4.08
C ASN A 145 -9.40 13.20 3.88
N SER A 146 -9.93 12.00 4.02
CA SER A 146 -9.18 10.76 3.81
C SER A 146 -8.63 10.65 2.38
N TYR A 147 -9.43 11.05 1.39
CA TYR A 147 -9.01 11.08 0.00
C TYR A 147 -7.87 12.10 -0.23
N VAL A 148 -8.03 13.33 0.23
CA VAL A 148 -7.01 14.38 0.09
C VAL A 148 -5.72 14.01 0.83
N ILE A 149 -5.82 13.52 2.06
CA ILE A 149 -4.68 13.04 2.83
C ILE A 149 -3.98 11.88 2.11
N GLY A 150 -4.74 10.95 1.55
CA GLY A 150 -4.21 9.82 0.80
C GLY A 150 -3.39 10.25 -0.41
N VAL A 151 -3.92 11.16 -1.24
CA VAL A 151 -3.19 11.66 -2.41
C VAL A 151 -2.00 12.53 -2.02
N HIS A 152 -2.09 13.33 -0.96
CA HIS A 152 -0.94 14.08 -0.42
C HIS A 152 0.17 13.12 0.03
N ASN A 153 -0.16 12.08 0.79
CA ASN A 153 0.82 11.11 1.26
C ASN A 153 1.50 10.36 0.12
N TYR A 154 0.73 9.95 -0.90
CA TYR A 154 1.25 9.23 -2.05
C TYR A 154 2.18 10.09 -2.90
N TYR A 155 1.77 11.33 -3.21
CA TYR A 155 2.52 12.20 -4.11
C TYR A 155 3.52 13.13 -3.43
N SER A 156 3.58 13.14 -2.10
CA SER A 156 4.50 14.02 -1.32
C SER A 156 5.97 13.90 -1.71
N ILE A 157 6.38 12.79 -2.32
CA ILE A 157 7.75 12.55 -2.77
C ILE A 157 8.08 13.19 -4.14
N ALA A 158 7.11 13.73 -4.86
CA ALA A 158 7.38 14.46 -6.10
C ALA A 158 8.09 15.79 -5.80
N THR A 159 9.17 16.08 -6.50
CA THR A 159 9.99 17.29 -6.23
C THR A 159 9.23 18.60 -6.40
N HIS A 160 8.18 18.60 -7.24
CA HIS A 160 7.34 19.76 -7.52
C HIS A 160 5.88 19.55 -7.08
N VAL A 161 5.65 18.75 -6.05
CA VAL A 161 4.31 18.38 -5.57
C VAL A 161 3.43 19.61 -5.28
N ASN A 162 3.99 20.66 -4.68
CA ASN A 162 3.24 21.89 -4.37
C ASN A 162 2.73 22.57 -5.64
N LEU A 163 3.60 22.71 -6.67
CA LEU A 163 3.24 23.32 -7.95
C LEU A 163 2.15 22.50 -8.66
N ASP A 164 2.23 21.18 -8.58
CA ASP A 164 1.26 20.31 -9.22
C ASP A 164 -0.12 20.38 -8.56
N PHE A 165 -0.18 20.37 -7.22
CA PHE A 165 -1.46 20.58 -6.52
C PHE A 165 -2.02 21.98 -6.72
N GLN A 166 -1.18 23.01 -6.85
CA GLN A 166 -1.64 24.37 -7.16
C GLN A 166 -2.40 24.45 -8.49
N LYS A 167 -2.03 23.65 -9.51
CA LYS A 167 -2.75 23.63 -10.81
C LYS A 167 -4.23 23.27 -10.69
N ILE A 168 -4.58 22.41 -9.73
CA ILE A 168 -5.96 21.96 -9.51
C ILE A 168 -6.65 22.67 -8.34
N ALA A 169 -5.87 23.35 -7.50
CA ALA A 169 -6.35 23.97 -6.27
C ALA A 169 -7.44 25.00 -6.51
N PHE A 170 -7.28 25.83 -7.53
CA PHE A 170 -8.26 26.87 -7.87
C PHE A 170 -9.63 26.24 -8.15
N ASP A 171 -9.69 25.22 -9.00
CA ASP A 171 -10.95 24.58 -9.39
C ASP A 171 -11.64 23.90 -8.21
N VAL A 172 -10.85 23.23 -7.35
CA VAL A 172 -11.39 22.53 -6.17
C VAL A 172 -11.89 23.55 -5.13
N LYS A 173 -11.11 24.60 -4.85
CA LYS A 173 -11.51 25.70 -3.95
C LYS A 173 -12.76 26.42 -4.46
N LYS A 174 -12.82 26.74 -5.75
CA LYS A 174 -13.98 27.35 -6.38
C LYS A 174 -15.22 26.45 -6.24
N SER A 175 -15.08 25.16 -6.48
CA SER A 175 -16.16 24.20 -6.30
C SER A 175 -16.63 24.13 -4.84
N LEU A 176 -15.71 24.07 -3.88
CA LEU A 176 -16.01 24.07 -2.45
C LEU A 176 -16.77 25.34 -2.04
N TYR A 177 -16.23 26.51 -2.42
CA TYR A 177 -16.84 27.79 -2.09
C TYR A 177 -18.22 27.95 -2.74
N ASN A 178 -18.36 27.74 -4.05
CA ASN A 178 -19.64 27.95 -4.74
C ASN A 178 -20.77 27.04 -4.24
N ARG A 179 -20.40 25.82 -3.82
CA ARG A 179 -21.39 24.83 -3.37
C ARG A 179 -21.75 24.93 -1.90
N LEU A 180 -20.83 25.41 -1.07
CA LEU A 180 -20.97 25.37 0.40
C LEU A 180 -20.78 26.73 1.09
N LYS A 181 -20.62 27.86 0.33
CA LYS A 181 -20.27 29.20 0.86
C LYS A 181 -21.07 29.65 2.08
N HIS A 182 -22.37 29.37 2.10
CA HIS A 182 -23.26 29.77 3.20
C HIS A 182 -23.07 28.93 4.48
N ARG A 183 -22.36 27.83 4.40
CA ARG A 183 -22.13 26.89 5.49
C ARG A 183 -20.67 26.82 5.91
N LEU A 184 -19.75 27.34 5.06
CA LEU A 184 -18.32 27.32 5.32
C LEU A 184 -17.92 28.39 6.34
N GLN A 185 -17.13 27.96 7.32
CA GLN A 185 -16.54 28.80 8.34
C GLN A 185 -15.02 28.88 8.18
N ASN A 186 -14.46 30.07 8.46
CA ASN A 186 -13.00 30.28 8.40
C ASN A 186 -12.29 29.92 9.70
N LYS A 187 -13.03 29.82 10.81
CA LYS A 187 -12.51 29.50 12.15
C LYS A 187 -13.21 28.26 12.70
N GLY A 188 -12.49 27.45 13.47
CA GLY A 188 -13.01 26.27 14.12
C GLY A 188 -11.88 25.50 14.84
N GLN A 189 -12.23 24.42 15.48
CA GLN A 189 -11.26 23.55 16.15
C GLN A 189 -10.98 22.28 15.31
N ILE A 190 -9.70 21.92 15.23
CA ILE A 190 -9.30 20.65 14.62
C ILE A 190 -9.20 19.62 15.73
N THR A 191 -10.19 18.73 15.83
CA THR A 191 -10.25 17.67 16.83
C THR A 191 -9.35 16.48 16.49
N ASN A 192 -9.17 16.19 15.21
CA ASN A 192 -8.33 15.10 14.76
C ASN A 192 -6.85 15.47 14.90
N ARG A 193 -6.11 14.73 15.74
CA ARG A 193 -4.69 14.95 16.03
C ARG A 193 -3.83 14.98 14.76
N TYR A 194 -4.00 14.04 13.86
CA TYR A 194 -3.22 13.96 12.62
C TYR A 194 -3.46 15.18 11.71
N ILE A 195 -4.72 15.61 11.56
CA ILE A 195 -5.06 16.80 10.76
C ILE A 195 -4.47 18.04 11.45
N LYS A 196 -4.53 18.14 12.77
CA LYS A 196 -3.95 19.25 13.54
C LYS A 196 -2.43 19.34 13.33
N GLU A 197 -1.73 18.24 13.48
CA GLU A 197 -0.27 18.19 13.31
C GLU A 197 0.17 18.54 11.88
N LYS A 198 -0.54 18.04 10.86
CA LYS A 198 -0.14 18.22 9.46
C LYS A 198 -0.67 19.48 8.79
N TYR A 199 -1.87 19.91 9.12
CA TYR A 199 -2.58 20.98 8.41
C TYR A 199 -2.95 22.16 9.32
N GLY A 200 -2.74 22.08 10.63
CA GLY A 200 -3.16 23.08 11.60
C GLY A 200 -2.54 24.46 11.40
N THR A 201 -1.36 24.54 10.78
CA THR A 201 -0.70 25.81 10.44
C THR A 201 -1.21 26.44 9.14
N SER A 202 -2.03 25.72 8.38
CA SER A 202 -2.55 26.22 7.10
C SER A 202 -3.72 27.19 7.30
N ARG A 203 -3.60 28.38 6.74
CA ARG A 203 -4.70 29.36 6.68
C ARG A 203 -5.83 28.98 5.71
N GLU A 204 -5.66 27.91 4.95
CA GLU A 204 -6.61 27.42 3.96
C GLU A 204 -7.57 26.36 4.50
N VAL A 205 -7.40 25.88 5.72
CA VAL A 205 -8.38 25.00 6.38
C VAL A 205 -9.72 25.74 6.49
N ARG A 206 -10.78 25.04 6.14
CA ARG A 206 -12.16 25.51 6.28
C ARG A 206 -12.92 24.56 7.18
N TYR A 207 -14.03 25.02 7.70
CA TYR A 207 -14.86 24.22 8.61
C TYR A 207 -16.28 24.17 8.11
N LEU A 208 -16.92 23.04 8.25
CA LEU A 208 -18.33 22.84 7.96
C LEU A 208 -18.96 22.13 9.17
N ASN A 209 -19.93 22.79 9.82
CA ASN A 209 -20.55 22.30 11.05
C ASN A 209 -19.53 21.83 12.11
N GLY A 210 -18.48 22.63 12.32
CA GLY A 210 -17.41 22.31 13.29
C GLY A 210 -16.36 21.31 12.82
N HIS A 211 -16.54 20.69 11.65
CA HIS A 211 -15.60 19.70 11.12
C HIS A 211 -14.61 20.33 10.13
N ALA A 212 -13.32 20.10 10.35
CA ALA A 212 -12.26 20.61 9.49
C ALA A 212 -12.25 19.94 8.12
N ILE A 213 -12.10 20.74 7.06
CA ILE A 213 -11.90 20.33 5.67
C ILE A 213 -10.45 20.58 5.30
N VAL A 214 -9.74 19.52 4.91
CA VAL A 214 -8.33 19.56 4.55
C VAL A 214 -8.14 20.29 3.22
N PRO A 215 -7.26 21.30 3.13
CA PRO A 215 -7.02 22.03 1.89
C PRO A 215 -6.20 21.22 0.89
N ILE A 216 -6.70 21.12 -0.35
CA ILE A 216 -6.06 20.37 -1.44
C ILE A 216 -4.70 20.95 -1.83
N ALA A 217 -4.48 22.27 -1.67
CA ALA A 217 -3.23 22.92 -2.05
C ALA A 217 -2.11 22.76 -1.03
N TYR A 218 -2.46 22.48 0.22
CA TYR A 218 -1.48 22.43 1.31
C TYR A 218 -0.86 21.04 1.42
N VAL A 219 0.13 20.79 0.61
CA VAL A 219 0.92 19.55 0.62
C VAL A 219 2.37 19.84 1.03
N GLN A 220 2.93 19.01 1.90
CA GLN A 220 4.31 19.09 2.34
C GLN A 220 5.16 18.08 1.53
N HIS A 221 6.23 18.59 0.89
CA HIS A 221 7.19 17.71 0.23
C HIS A 221 7.89 16.82 1.27
N ARG A 222 8.00 15.56 0.95
CA ARG A 222 8.74 14.58 1.74
C ARG A 222 9.88 14.03 0.91
N VAL A 223 11.09 14.05 1.46
CA VAL A 223 12.24 13.43 0.82
C VAL A 223 11.94 11.92 0.64
N PRO A 224 12.11 11.37 -0.58
CA PRO A 224 11.96 9.93 -0.80
C PRO A 224 12.88 9.16 0.14
N MET A 225 12.36 8.08 0.73
CA MET A 225 13.20 7.23 1.55
C MET A 225 14.20 6.50 0.68
N ASP A 226 15.48 6.71 0.93
CA ASP A 226 16.51 5.86 0.37
C ASP A 226 16.35 4.43 0.91
N LYS A 227 16.38 3.46 0.01
CA LYS A 227 16.39 2.06 0.41
C LYS A 227 17.70 1.79 1.14
N LYS A 228 17.64 1.62 2.44
CA LYS A 228 18.80 1.21 3.23
C LYS A 228 19.31 -0.12 2.69
N SER A 229 20.61 -0.24 2.49
CA SER A 229 21.25 -1.48 2.01
C SER A 229 20.93 -2.70 2.89
N ARG A 230 20.68 -2.46 4.18
CA ARG A 230 20.27 -3.46 5.17
C ARG A 230 18.85 -3.98 4.95
N VAL A 231 17.97 -3.22 4.30
CA VAL A 231 16.57 -3.62 4.07
C VAL A 231 16.52 -4.57 2.87
N ASN A 232 16.57 -5.86 3.14
CA ASN A 232 16.48 -6.90 2.12
C ASN A 232 15.81 -8.17 2.71
N LYS A 233 15.18 -8.95 1.84
CA LYS A 233 14.47 -10.19 2.25
C LYS A 233 15.38 -11.41 2.44
N TYR A 234 16.66 -11.29 2.14
CA TYR A 234 17.59 -12.43 2.08
C TYR A 234 18.35 -12.66 3.37
N THR A 235 18.43 -11.68 4.26
CA THR A 235 19.07 -11.79 5.57
C THR A 235 18.04 -11.67 6.70
N PRO A 236 18.26 -12.32 7.87
CA PRO A 236 17.39 -12.17 9.03
C PRO A 236 17.22 -10.71 9.45
N GLU A 237 18.32 -9.96 9.54
CA GLU A 237 18.35 -8.55 9.91
C GLU A 237 17.59 -7.69 8.90
N GLY A 238 17.73 -8.01 7.61
CA GLY A 238 17.01 -7.33 6.54
C GLY A 238 15.51 -7.56 6.62
N ARG A 239 15.06 -8.76 6.95
CA ARG A 239 13.65 -9.08 7.19
C ARG A 239 13.10 -8.35 8.42
N ILE A 240 13.86 -8.31 9.52
CA ILE A 240 13.50 -7.53 10.71
C ILE A 240 13.31 -6.05 10.36
N GLU A 241 14.23 -5.46 9.59
CA GLU A 241 14.12 -4.03 9.21
C GLU A 241 12.95 -3.77 8.25
N ILE A 242 12.59 -4.71 7.35
CA ILE A 242 11.37 -4.62 6.52
C ILE A 242 10.12 -4.55 7.39
N HIS A 243 10.08 -5.36 8.44
CA HIS A 243 8.90 -5.52 9.30
C HIS A 243 8.92 -4.66 10.56
N LYS A 244 9.94 -3.82 10.73
CA LYS A 244 10.14 -2.97 11.91
C LYS A 244 8.95 -2.09 12.31
N ASN A 245 8.13 -1.71 11.34
CA ASN A 245 6.97 -0.84 11.55
C ASN A 245 5.66 -1.63 11.76
N LEU A 246 5.71 -2.95 11.83
CA LEU A 246 4.56 -3.78 12.21
C LEU A 246 4.37 -3.73 13.74
N ALA A 247 4.05 -2.54 14.26
CA ALA A 247 3.78 -2.37 15.68
C ALA A 247 2.53 -3.16 16.11
N GLY A 248 2.60 -3.86 17.21
CA GLY A 248 1.48 -4.59 17.81
C GLY A 248 1.24 -5.99 17.25
N ILE A 249 2.24 -6.59 16.61
CA ILE A 249 2.21 -7.98 16.12
C ILE A 249 3.33 -8.77 16.80
N ASN A 250 3.01 -10.01 17.23
CA ASN A 250 4.04 -10.94 17.67
C ASN A 250 4.89 -11.40 16.48
N MET A 251 6.11 -10.88 16.41
CA MET A 251 7.03 -11.15 15.29
C MET A 251 7.48 -12.61 15.24
N ALA A 252 7.54 -13.31 16.37
CA ALA A 252 7.89 -14.74 16.38
C ALA A 252 6.82 -15.56 15.67
N VAL A 253 5.54 -15.30 15.93
CA VAL A 253 4.41 -15.93 15.25
C VAL A 253 4.41 -15.57 13.76
N PHE A 254 4.64 -14.30 13.44
CA PHE A 254 4.70 -13.86 12.04
C PHE A 254 5.78 -14.61 11.24
N TYR A 255 7.00 -14.74 11.79
CA TYR A 255 8.07 -15.51 11.16
C TYR A 255 7.77 -17.00 11.11
N TYR A 256 7.12 -17.54 12.14
CA TYR A 256 6.67 -18.92 12.11
C TYR A 256 5.73 -19.17 10.92
N LEU A 257 4.71 -18.32 10.74
CA LEU A 257 3.76 -18.44 9.63
C LEU A 257 4.44 -18.33 8.26
N MET A 258 5.45 -17.44 8.12
CA MET A 258 6.21 -17.28 6.87
C MET A 258 7.08 -18.50 6.54
N ASN A 259 7.66 -19.13 7.55
CA ASN A 259 8.60 -20.23 7.36
C ASN A 259 7.90 -21.60 7.32
N ASN A 260 6.64 -21.67 7.74
CA ASN A 260 5.83 -22.89 7.77
C ASN A 260 4.55 -22.72 6.93
N PRO A 261 4.66 -22.73 5.59
CA PRO A 261 3.49 -22.72 4.72
C PRO A 261 2.72 -24.03 4.87
N CYS A 262 1.38 -23.95 4.77
CA CYS A 262 0.52 -25.13 4.77
C CYS A 262 0.67 -25.85 3.42
N GLY A 263 1.43 -26.92 3.37
CA GLY A 263 1.82 -27.61 2.12
C GLY A 263 0.67 -28.21 1.29
N LYS A 264 -0.49 -28.42 1.89
CA LYS A 264 -1.73 -28.90 1.22
C LYS A 264 -2.62 -27.78 0.68
N GLN A 265 -2.24 -26.53 0.90
CA GLN A 265 -3.04 -25.34 0.54
C GLN A 265 -2.41 -24.59 -0.64
N SER A 266 -3.24 -23.77 -1.32
CA SER A 266 -2.76 -22.94 -2.43
C SER A 266 -1.75 -21.87 -1.98
N VAL A 267 -0.99 -21.35 -2.92
CA VAL A 267 -0.09 -20.19 -2.68
C VAL A 267 -0.90 -18.99 -2.20
N GLU A 268 -2.06 -18.75 -2.82
CA GLU A 268 -2.97 -17.65 -2.45
C GLU A 268 -3.43 -17.78 -0.99
N TYR A 269 -3.79 -18.99 -0.54
CA TYR A 269 -4.16 -19.23 0.85
C TYR A 269 -3.02 -18.87 1.81
N ASN A 270 -1.80 -19.33 1.51
CA ASN A 270 -0.63 -19.08 2.35
C ASN A 270 -0.27 -17.59 2.42
N ASP A 271 -0.32 -16.87 1.31
CA ASP A 271 -0.06 -15.43 1.27
C ASP A 271 -1.14 -14.65 2.03
N ASN A 272 -2.41 -15.00 1.83
CA ASN A 272 -3.54 -14.37 2.50
C ASN A 272 -3.57 -14.67 4.01
N ARG A 273 -3.13 -15.87 4.44
CA ARG A 273 -2.98 -16.21 5.87
C ARG A 273 -2.06 -15.23 6.59
N ILE A 274 -0.91 -14.93 5.99
CA ILE A 274 0.06 -13.98 6.56
C ILE A 274 -0.51 -12.56 6.55
N ALA A 275 -1.11 -12.15 5.43
CA ALA A 275 -1.71 -10.82 5.30
C ALA A 275 -2.84 -10.58 6.30
N LEU A 276 -3.70 -11.57 6.54
CA LEU A 276 -4.80 -11.51 7.51
C LEU A 276 -4.30 -11.48 8.95
N TYR A 277 -3.28 -12.28 9.28
CA TYR A 277 -2.67 -12.23 10.61
C TYR A 277 -2.16 -10.82 10.94
N VAL A 278 -1.51 -10.18 9.98
CA VAL A 278 -1.04 -8.78 10.11
C VAL A 278 -2.22 -7.81 10.23
N ALA A 279 -3.23 -7.93 9.36
CA ALA A 279 -4.40 -7.05 9.34
C ALA A 279 -5.23 -7.14 10.65
N GLN A 280 -5.30 -8.34 11.23
CA GLN A 280 -5.98 -8.59 12.51
C GLN A 280 -5.08 -8.33 13.73
N LYS A 281 -3.85 -7.80 13.51
CA LYS A 281 -2.87 -7.49 14.57
C LYS A 281 -2.54 -8.68 15.46
N GLY A 282 -2.44 -9.86 14.87
CA GLY A 282 -2.13 -11.10 15.59
C GLY A 282 -3.24 -11.60 16.51
N LYS A 283 -4.50 -11.15 16.32
CA LYS A 283 -5.64 -11.47 17.19
C LYS A 283 -6.68 -12.32 16.49
N CYS A 284 -7.33 -13.17 17.26
CA CYS A 284 -8.49 -13.92 16.81
C CYS A 284 -9.64 -12.96 16.45
N ALA A 285 -10.27 -13.15 15.30
CA ALA A 285 -11.36 -12.28 14.82
C ALA A 285 -12.63 -12.35 15.70
N VAL A 286 -12.85 -13.46 16.37
CA VAL A 286 -14.02 -13.67 17.23
C VAL A 286 -13.74 -13.24 18.66
N SER A 287 -12.75 -13.83 19.32
CA SER A 287 -12.45 -13.56 20.72
C SER A 287 -11.67 -12.27 20.95
N GLY A 288 -10.91 -11.79 19.97
CA GLY A 288 -10.00 -10.66 20.12
C GLY A 288 -8.72 -11.01 20.91
N ALA A 289 -8.55 -12.24 21.35
CA ALA A 289 -7.36 -12.70 22.06
C ALA A 289 -6.14 -12.73 21.14
N GLU A 290 -4.96 -12.48 21.69
CA GLU A 290 -3.69 -12.65 20.97
C GLU A 290 -3.45 -14.14 20.70
N LEU A 291 -2.91 -14.43 19.52
CA LEU A 291 -2.69 -15.79 19.04
C LEU A 291 -1.22 -16.17 19.08
N GLU A 292 -0.92 -17.32 19.68
CA GLU A 292 0.38 -17.95 19.59
C GLU A 292 0.51 -18.78 18.30
N ALA A 293 1.73 -19.18 17.95
CA ALA A 293 2.04 -19.83 16.66
C ALA A 293 1.23 -21.13 16.40
N ASN A 294 0.99 -21.89 17.46
CA ASN A 294 0.24 -23.15 17.43
C ASN A 294 -1.29 -22.98 17.49
N GLN A 295 -1.77 -21.75 17.71
CA GLN A 295 -3.19 -21.41 17.85
C GLN A 295 -3.75 -20.68 16.63
N VAL A 296 -2.91 -20.41 15.62
CA VAL A 296 -3.32 -19.63 14.44
C VAL A 296 -3.94 -20.54 13.40
N ASP A 297 -5.27 -20.48 13.27
CA ASP A 297 -6.02 -21.10 12.20
C ASP A 297 -6.53 -20.07 11.18
N CYS A 298 -6.31 -20.37 9.89
CA CYS A 298 -6.86 -19.58 8.80
C CYS A 298 -8.09 -20.27 8.23
N HIS A 299 -9.26 -19.82 8.69
CA HIS A 299 -10.55 -20.40 8.36
C HIS A 299 -11.13 -19.81 7.07
N ARG A 300 -11.72 -20.67 6.21
CA ARG A 300 -12.55 -20.26 5.07
C ARG A 300 -13.98 -20.02 5.54
N LYS A 301 -14.43 -18.77 5.50
CA LYS A 301 -15.80 -18.38 5.90
C LYS A 301 -16.84 -19.22 5.15
N LYS A 302 -16.67 -19.36 3.83
CA LYS A 302 -17.41 -20.31 2.99
C LYS A 302 -16.45 -21.43 2.57
N PRO A 303 -16.72 -22.70 2.96
CA PRO A 303 -15.86 -23.82 2.61
C PRO A 303 -15.76 -24.07 1.09
N LEU A 304 -14.66 -24.69 0.66
CA LEU A 304 -14.46 -25.05 -0.76
C LEU A 304 -15.59 -25.95 -1.29
N ALA A 305 -16.07 -26.88 -0.49
CA ALA A 305 -17.18 -27.79 -0.84
C ALA A 305 -18.48 -27.06 -1.21
N PHE A 306 -18.67 -25.85 -0.67
CA PHE A 306 -19.84 -25.01 -0.94
C PHE A 306 -19.54 -23.86 -1.90
N GLY A 307 -18.47 -23.97 -2.71
CA GLY A 307 -18.07 -22.95 -3.69
C GLY A 307 -17.33 -21.76 -3.11
N GLY A 308 -16.70 -21.92 -1.94
CA GLY A 308 -15.73 -20.95 -1.40
C GLY A 308 -14.42 -20.97 -2.18
N ASN A 309 -13.55 -20.02 -1.87
CA ASN A 309 -12.20 -19.91 -2.49
C ASN A 309 -11.17 -19.43 -1.46
N ASP A 310 -9.92 -19.29 -1.89
CA ASP A 310 -8.81 -18.82 -1.06
C ASP A 310 -8.61 -17.31 -1.08
N SER A 311 -9.57 -16.54 -1.62
CA SER A 311 -9.47 -15.09 -1.65
C SER A 311 -9.40 -14.47 -0.25
N TYR A 312 -8.70 -13.35 -0.13
CA TYR A 312 -8.55 -12.60 1.12
C TYR A 312 -9.90 -12.32 1.81
N GLN A 313 -10.96 -12.07 1.05
CA GLN A 313 -12.29 -11.77 1.59
C GLN A 313 -12.98 -12.99 2.19
N ASN A 314 -12.70 -14.19 1.68
CA ASN A 314 -13.28 -15.44 2.16
C ASN A 314 -12.49 -16.05 3.33
N LEU A 315 -11.29 -15.58 3.62
CA LEU A 315 -10.45 -16.07 4.70
C LEU A 315 -10.56 -15.19 5.95
N ILE A 316 -10.26 -15.78 7.11
CA ILE A 316 -10.24 -15.09 8.41
C ILE A 316 -9.33 -15.85 9.38
N ILE A 317 -8.57 -15.13 10.22
CA ILE A 317 -7.76 -15.74 11.27
C ILE A 317 -8.57 -15.88 12.55
N VAL A 318 -8.60 -17.09 13.06
CA VAL A 318 -9.27 -17.46 14.32
C VAL A 318 -8.35 -18.31 15.18
N SER A 319 -8.69 -18.50 16.46
CA SER A 319 -8.02 -19.49 17.29
C SER A 319 -8.51 -20.90 16.95
N ASP A 320 -7.69 -21.91 17.28
CA ASP A 320 -8.03 -23.33 17.21
C ASP A 320 -9.37 -23.65 17.89
N VAL A 321 -9.58 -23.10 19.10
CA VAL A 321 -10.84 -23.24 19.87
C VAL A 321 -12.04 -22.71 19.08
N VAL A 322 -11.90 -21.52 18.47
CA VAL A 322 -12.96 -20.93 17.64
C VAL A 322 -13.17 -21.75 16.38
N HIS A 323 -12.11 -22.24 15.74
CA HIS A 323 -12.19 -23.06 14.53
C HIS A 323 -12.94 -24.38 14.80
N ILE A 324 -12.65 -25.04 15.93
CA ILE A 324 -13.40 -26.23 16.38
C ILE A 324 -14.88 -25.90 16.57
N LEU A 325 -15.18 -24.79 17.24
CA LEU A 325 -16.56 -24.36 17.46
C LEU A 325 -17.34 -24.03 16.20
N ILE A 326 -16.65 -23.52 15.15
CA ILE A 326 -17.28 -23.24 13.86
C ILE A 326 -17.77 -24.56 13.20
N HIS A 327 -16.99 -25.64 13.29
CA HIS A 327 -17.25 -26.87 12.56
C HIS A 327 -17.87 -28.00 13.38
N SER A 328 -17.95 -27.88 14.71
CA SER A 328 -18.48 -28.95 15.57
C SER A 328 -20.01 -29.00 15.56
N ASN A 329 -20.56 -30.25 15.45
CA ASN A 329 -21.96 -30.57 15.67
C ASN A 329 -22.16 -31.41 16.93
N ASN A 330 -21.07 -31.81 17.60
CA ASN A 330 -21.14 -32.63 18.80
C ASN A 330 -21.37 -31.73 20.04
N GLU A 331 -22.50 -31.93 20.74
CA GLU A 331 -22.87 -31.10 21.88
C GLU A 331 -21.82 -31.09 22.99
N ARG A 332 -21.24 -32.24 23.33
CA ARG A 332 -20.18 -32.33 24.36
C ARG A 332 -18.93 -31.52 23.98
N THR A 333 -18.58 -31.54 22.69
CA THR A 333 -17.45 -30.75 22.17
C THR A 333 -17.80 -29.27 22.23
N ILE A 334 -18.99 -28.88 21.80
CA ILE A 334 -19.46 -27.49 21.81
C ILE A 334 -19.45 -26.96 23.26
N GLU A 335 -20.08 -27.69 24.23
CA GLU A 335 -20.08 -27.27 25.63
C GLU A 335 -18.68 -27.13 26.23
N LYS A 336 -17.78 -28.08 25.93
CA LYS A 336 -16.40 -28.05 26.41
C LYS A 336 -15.68 -26.77 25.92
N TYR A 337 -15.73 -26.49 24.62
CA TYR A 337 -14.98 -25.38 24.03
C TYR A 337 -15.67 -24.03 24.24
N LEU A 338 -17.01 -24.00 24.45
CA LEU A 338 -17.70 -22.79 24.86
C LEU A 338 -17.31 -22.38 26.28
N LYS A 339 -17.15 -23.35 27.20
CA LYS A 339 -16.63 -23.07 28.56
C LYS A 339 -15.23 -22.50 28.53
N VAL A 340 -14.38 -22.96 27.60
CA VAL A 340 -13.01 -22.45 27.40
C VAL A 340 -13.04 -21.06 26.79
N LEU A 341 -13.85 -20.83 25.76
CA LEU A 341 -13.93 -19.55 25.06
C LEU A 341 -14.64 -18.48 25.91
N ASN A 342 -15.65 -18.86 26.68
CA ASN A 342 -16.52 -18.01 27.50
C ASN A 342 -16.92 -16.70 26.75
N PRO A 343 -17.59 -16.82 25.58
CA PRO A 343 -17.84 -15.71 24.70
C PRO A 343 -18.88 -14.74 25.23
N ASP A 344 -18.66 -13.44 25.10
CA ASP A 344 -19.69 -12.44 25.26
C ASP A 344 -20.74 -12.49 24.13
N LYS A 345 -21.86 -11.76 24.29
CA LYS A 345 -22.94 -11.72 23.28
C LYS A 345 -22.47 -11.32 21.90
N LYS A 346 -21.46 -10.39 21.81
CA LYS A 346 -20.91 -9.92 20.53
C LYS A 346 -20.00 -10.98 19.90
N GLN A 347 -19.22 -11.67 20.70
CA GLN A 347 -18.35 -12.75 20.26
C GLN A 347 -19.16 -13.95 19.79
N LEU A 348 -20.23 -14.31 20.52
CA LEU A 348 -21.18 -15.38 20.14
C LEU A 348 -21.86 -15.04 18.81
N ALA A 349 -22.32 -13.80 18.61
CA ALA A 349 -22.93 -13.39 17.37
C ALA A 349 -21.94 -13.48 16.18
N LYS A 350 -20.64 -13.14 16.39
CA LYS A 350 -19.61 -13.33 15.37
C LYS A 350 -19.34 -14.79 15.07
N LEU A 351 -19.29 -15.64 16.09
CA LEU A 351 -19.12 -17.09 15.95
C LEU A 351 -20.28 -17.68 15.16
N ASN A 352 -21.53 -17.37 15.52
CA ASN A 352 -22.71 -17.84 14.82
C ASN A 352 -22.75 -17.40 13.36
N LYS A 353 -22.36 -16.16 13.07
CA LYS A 353 -22.22 -15.70 11.69
C LYS A 353 -21.24 -16.57 10.87
N LEU A 354 -20.12 -16.99 11.46
CA LEU A 354 -19.15 -17.87 10.79
C LEU A 354 -19.71 -19.29 10.66
N ARG A 355 -20.44 -19.79 11.64
CA ARG A 355 -21.12 -21.08 11.58
C ARG A 355 -22.14 -21.13 10.44
N VAL A 356 -23.01 -20.14 10.35
CA VAL A 356 -23.99 -20.04 9.25
C VAL A 356 -23.31 -20.00 7.89
N MET A 357 -22.19 -19.24 7.75
CA MET A 357 -21.42 -19.22 6.50
C MET A 357 -20.75 -20.55 6.17
N ALA A 358 -20.46 -21.36 7.18
CA ALA A 358 -19.93 -22.73 7.07
C ALA A 358 -21.04 -23.80 6.99
N GLU A 359 -22.31 -23.40 6.82
CA GLU A 359 -23.49 -24.27 6.77
C GLU A 359 -23.73 -25.07 8.08
N MET A 360 -23.38 -24.48 9.21
CA MET A 360 -23.59 -25.04 10.54
C MET A 360 -24.69 -24.30 11.29
N PRO A 361 -25.48 -25.00 12.13
CA PRO A 361 -26.54 -24.37 12.93
C PRO A 361 -25.95 -23.36 13.92
N GLU A 362 -26.72 -22.32 14.22
CA GLU A 362 -26.38 -21.36 15.27
C GLU A 362 -26.37 -22.01 16.64
N LEU A 363 -25.48 -21.53 17.50
CA LEU A 363 -25.45 -21.91 18.90
C LEU A 363 -26.42 -21.00 19.67
N VAL A 364 -27.36 -21.60 20.38
CA VAL A 364 -28.31 -20.90 21.24
C VAL A 364 -27.82 -21.06 22.67
N PHE A 365 -27.80 -19.94 23.42
CA PHE A 365 -27.60 -19.94 24.90
C PHE A 365 -28.85 -19.57 25.60
#